data_28a69f9feacbb2116ef2f4b7ab93a34b
#
_entry.id   28a69f9feacbb2116ef2f4b7ab93a34b
#
_cell.length_a   1.000
_cell.length_b   1.000
_cell.length_c   1.000
_cell.angle_alpha   90.00
_cell.angle_beta   90.00
_cell.angle_gamma   90.00
#
_symmetry.space_group_name_H-M   'P 1'
#
loop_
_entity.id
_entity.type
_entity.pdbx_description
1 polymer ?
#
loop_
_entity_poly.entity_id
_entity_poly.type
_entity_poly.pdbx_seq_one_letter_code
_entity_poly.pdbx_strand_id
1 'polypeptide(L)'
;MNDQDLRVRKTKRVLQQTLQAALLQEPFSKVTVKALCETALVNRATFYKHYHDKADLLYDVFKELTANSDQISVAELIRQPFSVFPKVVKAPLSAINVKQMDDASFQWVFRQYFYNYYMECFQDVTFKSDVPKALLSYTLVNNGFSFFEWQRDFQLDVDEARMNAYFQELFNVDALEVEE
;
A
#
# COMPACT_ATOMS: atom_id res chain seq x y z
N MET A 1 -22.16 -5.74 -21.47
CA MET A 1 -20.99 -4.92 -21.06
C MET A 1 -20.87 -3.80 -22.06
N ASN A 2 -20.96 -2.54 -21.62
CA ASN A 2 -21.07 -1.38 -22.53
C ASN A 2 -19.67 -1.04 -23.09
N ASP A 3 -19.60 -0.68 -24.39
CA ASP A 3 -18.34 -0.26 -25.07
C ASP A 3 -17.62 0.90 -24.33
N GLN A 4 -18.38 1.78 -23.70
CA GLN A 4 -17.86 2.88 -22.90
C GLN A 4 -17.10 2.37 -21.67
N ASP A 5 -17.58 1.32 -20.99
CA ASP A 5 -16.91 0.66 -19.86
C ASP A 5 -15.58 0.03 -20.28
N LEU A 6 -15.53 -0.58 -21.45
CA LEU A 6 -14.29 -1.18 -21.97
C LEU A 6 -13.23 -0.14 -22.29
N ARG A 7 -13.62 1.01 -22.84
CA ARG A 7 -12.70 2.12 -23.13
C ARG A 7 -12.14 2.72 -21.84
N VAL A 8 -13.00 2.94 -20.84
CA VAL A 8 -12.58 3.43 -19.51
C VAL A 8 -11.57 2.49 -18.89
N ARG A 9 -11.86 1.19 -18.83
CA ARG A 9 -10.96 0.17 -18.26
C ARG A 9 -9.62 0.11 -19.00
N LYS A 10 -9.63 0.15 -20.32
CA LYS A 10 -8.39 0.19 -21.13
C LYS A 10 -7.56 1.42 -20.81
N THR A 11 -8.19 2.60 -20.75
CA THR A 11 -7.50 3.85 -20.42
C THR A 11 -6.87 3.80 -19.02
N LYS A 12 -7.63 3.39 -18.01
CA LYS A 12 -7.12 3.26 -16.64
C LYS A 12 -5.94 2.29 -16.59
N ARG A 13 -6.07 1.11 -17.19
CA ARG A 13 -5.02 0.10 -17.22
C ARG A 13 -3.73 0.59 -17.87
N VAL A 14 -3.81 1.29 -19.00
CA VAL A 14 -2.63 1.84 -19.66
C VAL A 14 -1.96 2.89 -18.80
N LEU A 15 -2.72 3.78 -18.16
CA LEU A 15 -2.17 4.79 -17.24
C LEU A 15 -1.52 4.15 -16.01
N GLN A 16 -2.14 3.14 -15.41
CA GLN A 16 -1.58 2.38 -14.28
C GLN A 16 -0.25 1.70 -14.67
N GLN A 17 -0.22 1.00 -15.79
CA GLN A 17 1.00 0.33 -16.28
C GLN A 17 2.11 1.35 -16.61
N THR A 18 1.76 2.49 -17.19
CA THR A 18 2.71 3.57 -17.48
C THR A 18 3.29 4.14 -16.19
N LEU A 19 2.47 4.39 -15.16
CA LEU A 19 2.97 4.85 -13.87
C LEU A 19 3.86 3.79 -13.20
N GLN A 20 3.45 2.52 -13.19
CA GLN A 20 4.27 1.43 -12.63
C GLN A 20 5.65 1.37 -13.28
N ALA A 21 5.72 1.48 -14.60
CA ALA A 21 6.98 1.50 -15.34
C ALA A 21 7.85 2.72 -15.00
N ALA A 22 7.25 3.90 -14.88
CA ALA A 22 7.95 5.13 -14.51
C ALA A 22 8.53 5.04 -13.08
N LEU A 23 7.79 4.49 -12.12
CA LEU A 23 8.20 4.35 -10.73
C LEU A 23 9.40 3.41 -10.53
N LEU A 24 9.68 2.53 -11.47
CA LEU A 24 10.88 1.70 -11.47
C LEU A 24 12.12 2.44 -12.00
N GLN A 25 11.94 3.59 -12.65
CA GLN A 25 13.01 4.34 -13.30
C GLN A 25 13.35 5.64 -12.58
N GLU A 26 12.36 6.36 -12.06
CA GLU A 26 12.55 7.67 -11.44
C GLU A 26 11.69 7.84 -10.17
N PRO A 27 12.07 8.76 -9.26
CA PRO A 27 11.26 9.10 -8.09
C PRO A 27 9.86 9.60 -8.48
N PHE A 28 8.85 9.20 -7.72
CA PHE A 28 7.46 9.64 -7.94
C PHE A 28 7.32 11.17 -7.93
N SER A 29 8.07 11.86 -7.09
CA SER A 29 8.08 13.34 -7.05
C SER A 29 8.40 13.97 -8.41
N LYS A 30 9.24 13.33 -9.24
CA LYS A 30 9.62 13.79 -10.58
C LYS A 30 8.64 13.39 -11.68
N VAL A 31 7.84 12.36 -11.49
CA VAL A 31 6.82 11.94 -12.46
C VAL A 31 5.78 13.05 -12.64
N THR A 32 5.44 13.37 -13.89
CA THR A 32 4.41 14.37 -14.20
C THR A 32 3.24 13.79 -14.97
N VAL A 33 2.03 14.34 -14.77
CA VAL A 33 0.84 13.95 -15.54
C VAL A 33 1.05 14.14 -17.04
N LYS A 34 1.83 15.16 -17.43
CA LYS A 34 2.16 15.40 -18.85
C LYS A 34 2.93 14.21 -19.43
N ALA A 35 4.03 13.82 -18.78
CA ALA A 35 4.87 12.70 -19.24
C ALA A 35 4.09 11.37 -19.26
N LEU A 36 3.28 11.11 -18.22
CA LEU A 36 2.42 9.92 -18.19
C LEU A 36 1.45 9.88 -19.36
N CYS A 37 0.78 11.00 -19.67
CA CYS A 37 -0.17 11.06 -20.77
C CYS A 37 0.50 10.89 -22.14
N GLU A 38 1.68 11.48 -22.33
CA GLU A 38 2.47 11.35 -23.57
C GLU A 38 2.90 9.89 -23.78
N THR A 39 3.45 9.25 -22.76
CA THR A 39 3.89 7.83 -22.81
C THR A 39 2.72 6.88 -23.00
N ALA A 40 1.61 7.12 -22.31
CA ALA A 40 0.40 6.29 -22.39
C ALA A 40 -0.43 6.52 -23.66
N LEU A 41 -0.08 7.52 -24.47
CA LEU A 41 -0.86 7.99 -25.63
C LEU A 41 -2.30 8.37 -25.26
N VAL A 42 -2.48 8.96 -24.07
CA VAL A 42 -3.77 9.39 -23.54
C VAL A 42 -3.82 10.91 -23.47
N ASN A 43 -4.94 11.51 -23.93
CA ASN A 43 -5.11 12.95 -23.82
C ASN A 43 -5.24 13.37 -22.33
N ARG A 44 -4.60 14.49 -21.93
CA ARG A 44 -4.68 15.03 -20.56
C ARG A 44 -6.12 15.27 -20.10
N ALA A 45 -7.01 15.72 -20.98
CA ALA A 45 -8.44 15.85 -20.62
C ALA A 45 -9.07 14.49 -20.27
N THR A 46 -8.63 13.40 -20.92
CA THR A 46 -9.07 12.05 -20.59
C THR A 46 -8.48 11.58 -19.26
N PHE A 47 -7.22 11.91 -18.95
CA PHE A 47 -6.64 11.65 -17.63
C PHE A 47 -7.50 12.28 -16.53
N TYR A 48 -7.80 13.58 -16.64
CA TYR A 48 -8.56 14.33 -15.63
C TYR A 48 -10.07 13.95 -15.53
N LYS A 49 -10.57 13.15 -16.45
CA LYS A 49 -11.88 12.49 -16.30
C LYS A 49 -11.85 11.32 -15.31
N HIS A 50 -10.68 10.74 -15.05
CA HIS A 50 -10.51 9.53 -14.25
C HIS A 50 -9.77 9.75 -12.95
N TYR A 51 -8.86 10.73 -12.91
CA TYR A 51 -7.97 11.01 -11.78
C TYR A 51 -7.82 12.51 -11.57
N HIS A 52 -7.84 12.95 -10.32
CA HIS A 52 -7.60 14.36 -9.97
C HIS A 52 -6.13 14.75 -10.20
N ASP A 53 -5.22 13.84 -9.85
CA ASP A 53 -3.79 14.04 -9.99
C ASP A 53 -3.05 12.69 -10.10
N LYS A 54 -1.72 12.72 -10.07
CA LYS A 54 -0.90 11.51 -10.12
C LYS A 54 -0.95 10.69 -8.83
N ALA A 55 -1.29 11.30 -7.69
CA ALA A 55 -1.42 10.58 -6.42
C ALA A 55 -2.70 9.73 -6.41
N ASP A 56 -3.79 10.24 -6.98
CA ASP A 56 -5.03 9.48 -7.17
C ASP A 56 -4.82 8.27 -8.12
N LEU A 57 -4.05 8.45 -9.20
CA LEU A 57 -3.63 7.33 -10.05
C LEU A 57 -2.75 6.33 -9.28
N LEU A 58 -1.81 6.80 -8.46
CA LEU A 58 -0.94 5.94 -7.65
C LEU A 58 -1.76 5.12 -6.65
N TYR A 59 -2.76 5.73 -6.02
CA TYR A 59 -3.66 5.04 -5.12
C TYR A 59 -4.43 3.90 -5.83
N ASP A 60 -4.87 4.13 -7.07
CA ASP A 60 -5.55 3.11 -7.90
C ASP A 60 -4.57 1.97 -8.31
N VAL A 61 -3.29 2.30 -8.53
CA VAL A 61 -2.22 1.30 -8.74
C VAL A 61 -2.05 0.42 -7.49
N PHE A 62 -2.06 0.99 -6.30
CA PHE A 62 -1.95 0.21 -5.07
C PHE A 62 -3.12 -0.76 -4.92
N LYS A 63 -4.35 -0.34 -5.22
CA LYS A 63 -5.53 -1.23 -5.22
C LYS A 63 -5.38 -2.42 -6.16
N GLU A 64 -4.78 -2.23 -7.33
CA GLU A 64 -4.54 -3.32 -8.29
C GLU A 64 -3.47 -4.30 -7.78
N LEU A 65 -2.47 -3.80 -7.09
CA LEU A 65 -1.27 -4.53 -6.69
C LEU A 65 -1.30 -5.07 -5.25
N THR A 66 -2.43 -4.94 -4.56
CA THR A 66 -2.63 -5.56 -3.24
C THR A 66 -3.68 -6.68 -3.31
N ALA A 67 -3.63 -7.59 -2.35
CA ALA A 67 -4.68 -8.57 -2.14
C ALA A 67 -5.94 -7.90 -1.56
N ASN A 68 -7.11 -8.51 -1.79
CA ASN A 68 -8.34 -8.04 -1.16
C ASN A 68 -8.27 -8.21 0.36
N SER A 69 -8.82 -7.25 1.09
CA SER A 69 -8.84 -7.23 2.56
C SER A 69 -9.55 -8.43 3.19
N ASP A 70 -10.57 -8.94 2.52
CA ASP A 70 -11.34 -10.13 2.92
C ASP A 70 -10.56 -11.46 2.84
N GLN A 71 -9.43 -11.47 2.16
CA GLN A 71 -8.55 -12.63 2.02
C GLN A 71 -7.49 -12.71 3.11
N ILE A 72 -7.44 -11.73 4.02
CA ILE A 72 -6.40 -11.62 5.04
C ILE A 72 -6.99 -11.89 6.42
N SER A 73 -6.37 -12.82 7.16
CA SER A 73 -6.71 -13.05 8.55
C SER A 73 -6.31 -11.85 9.41
N VAL A 74 -7.30 -11.22 10.05
CA VAL A 74 -7.05 -10.08 10.95
C VAL A 74 -6.14 -10.48 12.12
N ALA A 75 -6.31 -11.67 12.65
CA ALA A 75 -5.46 -12.20 13.73
C ALA A 75 -3.99 -12.35 13.27
N GLU A 76 -3.76 -12.85 12.03
CA GLU A 76 -2.41 -12.91 11.47
C GLU A 76 -1.84 -11.51 11.21
N LEU A 77 -2.66 -10.60 10.68
CA LEU A 77 -2.25 -9.23 10.38
C LEU A 77 -1.75 -8.48 11.63
N ILE A 78 -2.39 -8.71 12.77
CA ILE A 78 -2.00 -8.10 14.05
C ILE A 78 -0.80 -8.81 14.68
N ARG A 79 -0.75 -10.15 14.65
CA ARG A 79 0.30 -10.92 15.33
C ARG A 79 1.58 -11.08 14.52
N GLN A 80 1.45 -11.10 13.18
CA GLN A 80 2.56 -11.40 12.26
C GLN A 80 2.58 -10.47 11.04
N PRO A 81 2.58 -9.12 11.24
CA PRO A 81 2.43 -8.17 10.16
C PRO A 81 3.49 -8.32 9.07
N PHE A 82 4.71 -8.70 9.44
CA PHE A 82 5.83 -8.83 8.47
C PHE A 82 5.72 -10.08 7.61
N SER A 83 5.14 -11.18 8.12
CA SER A 83 4.85 -12.38 7.32
C SER A 83 3.58 -12.23 6.46
N VAL A 84 2.68 -11.35 6.85
CA VAL A 84 1.45 -11.05 6.09
C VAL A 84 1.72 -10.07 4.95
N PHE A 85 2.58 -9.09 5.15
CA PHE A 85 2.85 -8.03 4.17
C PHE A 85 3.22 -8.57 2.77
N PRO A 86 4.12 -9.56 2.60
CA PRO A 86 4.42 -10.15 1.29
C PRO A 86 3.24 -10.89 0.64
N LYS A 87 2.27 -11.37 1.44
CA LYS A 87 1.03 -11.98 0.93
C LYS A 87 0.07 -10.92 0.41
N VAL A 88 0.06 -9.74 1.05
CA VAL A 88 -0.79 -8.59 0.67
C VAL A 88 -0.24 -7.90 -0.56
N VAL A 89 1.08 -7.67 -0.62
CA VAL A 89 1.73 -6.85 -1.64
C VAL A 89 2.26 -7.72 -2.77
N LYS A 90 1.71 -7.58 -3.97
CA LYS A 90 2.21 -8.28 -5.17
C LYS A 90 3.61 -7.79 -5.55
N ALA A 91 4.39 -8.67 -6.16
CA ALA A 91 5.80 -8.43 -6.52
C ALA A 91 6.09 -7.08 -7.21
N PRO A 92 5.32 -6.59 -8.19
CA PRO A 92 5.57 -5.29 -8.79
C PRO A 92 5.56 -4.14 -7.77
N LEU A 93 4.62 -4.15 -6.81
CA LEU A 93 4.54 -3.10 -5.79
C LEU A 93 5.70 -3.21 -4.79
N SER A 94 6.11 -4.41 -4.43
CA SER A 94 7.29 -4.61 -3.57
C SER A 94 8.54 -3.99 -4.20
N ALA A 95 8.81 -4.29 -5.49
CA ALA A 95 9.95 -3.72 -6.20
C ALA A 95 9.86 -2.18 -6.34
N ILE A 96 8.67 -1.66 -6.61
CA ILE A 96 8.41 -0.21 -6.67
C ILE A 96 8.69 0.42 -5.31
N ASN A 97 8.16 -0.15 -4.21
CA ASN A 97 8.34 0.40 -2.87
C ASN A 97 9.82 0.52 -2.49
N VAL A 98 10.62 -0.51 -2.77
CA VAL A 98 12.08 -0.47 -2.55
C VAL A 98 12.71 0.69 -3.34
N LYS A 99 12.32 0.90 -4.60
CA LYS A 99 12.85 1.96 -5.47
C LYS A 99 12.43 3.36 -5.02
N GLN A 100 11.25 3.48 -4.38
CA GLN A 100 10.64 4.74 -3.96
C GLN A 100 10.79 5.01 -2.46
N MET A 101 11.66 4.27 -1.77
CA MET A 101 11.78 4.33 -0.32
C MET A 101 12.15 5.73 0.19
N ASP A 102 12.96 6.47 -0.58
CA ASP A 102 13.40 7.83 -0.24
C ASP A 102 12.51 8.94 -0.84
N ASP A 103 11.44 8.60 -1.56
CA ASP A 103 10.51 9.59 -2.10
C ASP A 103 9.37 9.87 -1.11
N ALA A 104 9.43 11.00 -0.41
CA ALA A 104 8.44 11.39 0.59
C ALA A 104 7.02 11.49 0.03
N SER A 105 6.86 11.88 -1.25
CA SER A 105 5.54 11.98 -1.88
C SER A 105 4.93 10.61 -2.12
N PHE A 106 5.75 9.64 -2.56
CA PHE A 106 5.32 8.25 -2.71
C PHE A 106 4.97 7.65 -1.36
N GLN A 107 5.85 7.79 -0.37
CA GLN A 107 5.68 7.23 0.97
C GLN A 107 4.44 7.79 1.67
N TRP A 108 4.10 9.07 1.42
CA TRP A 108 2.86 9.65 1.94
C TRP A 108 1.62 8.94 1.39
N VAL A 109 1.52 8.74 0.05
CA VAL A 109 0.38 8.05 -0.58
C VAL A 109 0.33 6.59 -0.13
N PHE A 110 1.50 5.94 -0.01
CA PHE A 110 1.62 4.56 0.42
C PHE A 110 1.08 4.36 1.85
N ARG A 111 1.46 5.24 2.80
CA ARG A 111 0.96 5.23 4.18
C ARG A 111 -0.56 5.44 4.22
N GLN A 112 -1.09 6.41 3.47
CA GLN A 112 -2.54 6.68 3.40
C GLN A 112 -3.30 5.48 2.83
N TYR A 113 -2.76 4.83 1.81
CA TYR A 113 -3.36 3.63 1.24
C TYR A 113 -3.44 2.50 2.27
N PHE A 114 -2.33 2.16 2.93
CA PHE A 114 -2.31 1.07 3.91
C PHE A 114 -3.11 1.39 5.18
N TYR A 115 -3.16 2.65 5.60
CA TYR A 115 -4.08 3.06 6.65
C TYR A 115 -5.54 2.71 6.31
N ASN A 116 -6.00 3.07 5.11
CA ASN A 116 -7.36 2.74 4.67
C ASN A 116 -7.55 1.22 4.49
N TYR A 117 -6.53 0.54 3.98
CA TYR A 117 -6.53 -0.93 3.84
C TYR A 117 -6.73 -1.63 5.19
N TYR A 118 -6.02 -1.23 6.23
CA TYR A 118 -6.23 -1.77 7.58
C TYR A 118 -7.61 -1.41 8.13
N MET A 119 -8.11 -0.20 7.88
CA MET A 119 -9.47 0.19 8.26
C MET A 119 -10.53 -0.71 7.61
N GLU A 120 -10.34 -1.06 6.33
CA GLU A 120 -11.21 -2.03 5.63
C GLU A 120 -11.11 -3.42 6.27
N CYS A 121 -9.90 -3.92 6.56
CA CYS A 121 -9.70 -5.20 7.25
C CYS A 121 -10.41 -5.26 8.62
N PHE A 122 -10.48 -4.13 9.32
CA PHE A 122 -11.06 -4.06 10.66
C PHE A 122 -12.54 -3.67 10.69
N GLN A 123 -13.17 -3.41 9.53
CA GLN A 123 -14.52 -2.86 9.47
C GLN A 123 -15.53 -3.68 10.30
N ASP A 124 -15.57 -4.99 10.07
CA ASP A 124 -16.54 -5.92 10.67
C ASP A 124 -15.96 -6.74 11.84
N VAL A 125 -14.82 -6.29 12.39
CA VAL A 125 -14.12 -6.97 13.48
C VAL A 125 -14.42 -6.28 14.81
N THR A 126 -14.75 -7.03 15.83
CA THR A 126 -14.81 -6.56 17.22
C THR A 126 -13.54 -7.00 17.94
N PHE A 127 -12.86 -6.06 18.58
CA PHE A 127 -11.70 -6.33 19.42
C PHE A 127 -12.11 -6.35 20.89
N LYS A 128 -11.48 -7.19 21.70
CA LYS A 128 -11.67 -7.20 23.16
C LYS A 128 -11.19 -5.91 23.84
N SER A 129 -10.35 -5.16 23.15
CA SER A 129 -9.82 -3.86 23.59
C SER A 129 -10.69 -2.72 23.09
N ASP A 130 -10.78 -1.64 23.86
CA ASP A 130 -11.44 -0.37 23.51
C ASP A 130 -10.56 0.56 22.65
N VAL A 131 -9.39 0.09 22.22
CA VAL A 131 -8.50 0.86 21.33
C VAL A 131 -9.23 1.19 20.02
N PRO A 132 -9.34 2.47 19.63
CA PRO A 132 -9.99 2.83 18.38
C PRO A 132 -9.31 2.17 17.17
N LYS A 133 -10.10 1.55 16.28
CA LYS A 133 -9.61 0.93 15.03
C LYS A 133 -8.70 1.86 14.21
N ALA A 134 -9.04 3.15 14.18
CA ALA A 134 -8.23 4.17 13.52
C ALA A 134 -6.83 4.28 14.13
N LEU A 135 -6.72 4.34 15.46
CA LEU A 135 -5.43 4.39 16.15
C LEU A 135 -4.62 3.11 15.91
N LEU A 136 -5.28 1.95 15.98
CA LEU A 136 -4.65 0.65 15.68
C LEU A 136 -4.10 0.63 14.24
N SER A 137 -4.89 1.07 13.26
CA SER A 137 -4.46 1.13 11.86
C SER A 137 -3.25 2.05 11.67
N TYR A 138 -3.26 3.25 12.26
CA TYR A 138 -2.11 4.15 12.25
C TYR A 138 -0.87 3.53 12.89
N THR A 139 -1.03 2.87 14.03
CA THR A 139 0.07 2.25 14.76
C THR A 139 0.70 1.13 13.94
N LEU A 140 -0.10 0.22 13.38
CA LEU A 140 0.41 -0.89 12.56
C LEU A 140 1.15 -0.41 11.31
N VAL A 141 0.58 0.57 10.60
CA VAL A 141 1.24 1.14 9.41
C VAL A 141 2.59 1.77 9.80
N ASN A 142 2.62 2.65 10.81
CA ASN A 142 3.85 3.35 11.18
C ASN A 142 4.90 2.40 11.76
N ASN A 143 4.50 1.38 12.53
CA ASN A 143 5.42 0.36 13.02
C ASN A 143 6.04 -0.43 11.87
N GLY A 144 5.25 -0.84 10.86
CA GLY A 144 5.79 -1.48 9.67
C GLY A 144 6.89 -0.63 9.01
N PHE A 145 6.65 0.66 8.83
CA PHE A 145 7.66 1.58 8.28
C PHE A 145 8.90 1.68 9.16
N SER A 146 8.73 1.83 10.48
CA SER A 146 9.85 1.95 11.42
C SER A 146 10.77 0.74 11.39
N PHE A 147 10.24 -0.47 11.27
CA PHE A 147 11.04 -1.69 11.15
C PHE A 147 11.83 -1.74 9.84
N PHE A 148 11.22 -1.37 8.71
CA PHE A 148 11.91 -1.34 7.42
C PHE A 148 12.96 -0.21 7.36
N GLU A 149 12.67 0.97 7.91
CA GLU A 149 13.62 2.07 8.03
C GLU A 149 14.81 1.66 8.91
N TRP A 150 14.56 1.02 10.05
CA TRP A 150 15.61 0.49 10.92
C TRP A 150 16.52 -0.51 10.20
N GLN A 151 15.96 -1.50 9.47
CA GLN A 151 16.78 -2.43 8.71
C GLN A 151 17.65 -1.72 7.67
N ARG A 152 17.09 -0.78 6.94
CA ARG A 152 17.80 -0.01 5.92
C ARG A 152 18.93 0.83 6.53
N ASP A 153 18.61 1.62 7.54
CA ASP A 153 19.54 2.61 8.13
C ASP A 153 20.74 1.93 8.79
N PHE A 154 20.54 0.74 9.34
CA PHE A 154 21.62 -0.06 9.94
C PHE A 154 22.15 -1.18 9.03
N GLN A 155 21.71 -1.25 7.78
CA GLN A 155 22.12 -2.25 6.78
C GLN A 155 21.96 -3.70 7.29
N LEU A 156 20.85 -3.96 7.95
CA LEU A 156 20.53 -5.26 8.54
C LEU A 156 19.75 -6.14 7.56
N ASP A 157 19.99 -7.44 7.62
CA ASP A 157 19.20 -8.47 6.94
C ASP A 157 18.51 -9.33 8.01
N VAL A 158 17.34 -8.88 8.44
CA VAL A 158 16.53 -9.55 9.46
C VAL A 158 15.32 -10.17 8.79
N ASP A 159 15.14 -11.46 8.94
CA ASP A 159 14.02 -12.18 8.37
C ASP A 159 12.67 -11.80 9.00
N GLU A 160 11.59 -12.12 8.31
CA GLU A 160 10.23 -11.78 8.71
C GLU A 160 9.83 -12.41 10.07
N ALA A 161 10.30 -13.63 10.35
CA ALA A 161 9.99 -14.32 11.59
C ALA A 161 10.63 -13.59 12.78
N ARG A 162 11.88 -13.14 12.63
CA ARG A 162 12.57 -12.38 13.66
C ARG A 162 11.99 -10.99 13.84
N MET A 163 11.57 -10.34 12.75
CA MET A 163 10.84 -9.06 12.83
C MET A 163 9.51 -9.21 13.57
N ASN A 164 8.75 -10.27 13.30
CA ASN A 164 7.51 -10.55 14.03
C ASN A 164 7.78 -10.78 15.52
N ALA A 165 8.85 -11.49 15.88
CA ALA A 165 9.23 -11.70 17.28
C ALA A 165 9.53 -10.38 17.98
N TYR A 166 10.34 -9.51 17.38
CA TYR A 166 10.60 -8.17 17.93
C TYR A 166 9.34 -7.33 18.04
N PHE A 167 8.45 -7.40 17.04
CA PHE A 167 7.19 -6.70 17.09
C PHE A 167 6.34 -7.15 18.29
N GLN A 168 6.21 -8.45 18.53
CA GLN A 168 5.46 -9.01 19.65
C GLN A 168 6.09 -8.68 21.02
N GLU A 169 7.42 -8.57 21.09
CA GLU A 169 8.12 -8.13 22.31
C GLU A 169 7.87 -6.64 22.61
N LEU A 170 7.78 -5.80 21.57
CA LEU A 170 7.59 -4.35 21.72
C LEU A 170 6.14 -3.94 21.95
N PHE A 171 5.19 -4.73 21.42
CA PHE A 171 3.76 -4.42 21.46
C PHE A 171 2.96 -5.54 22.10
N ASN A 172 2.05 -5.18 23.00
CA ASN A 172 1.13 -6.15 23.62
C ASN A 172 0.01 -6.53 22.64
N VAL A 173 0.34 -7.40 21.68
CA VAL A 173 -0.61 -7.86 20.64
C VAL A 173 -1.75 -8.71 21.21
N ASP A 174 -1.56 -9.34 22.38
CA ASP A 174 -2.61 -10.14 23.02
C ASP A 174 -3.77 -9.27 23.55
N ALA A 175 -3.51 -8.00 23.85
CA ALA A 175 -4.57 -7.04 24.16
C ALA A 175 -5.49 -6.72 22.99
N LEU A 176 -5.09 -7.08 21.77
CA LEU A 176 -5.81 -6.81 20.51
C LEU A 176 -6.51 -8.08 19.99
N GLU A 177 -6.84 -9.02 20.86
CA GLU A 177 -7.60 -10.21 20.45
C GLU A 177 -8.95 -9.84 19.84
N VAL A 178 -9.29 -10.58 18.79
CA VAL A 178 -10.60 -10.51 18.15
C VAL A 178 -11.62 -11.26 19.00
N GLU A 179 -12.80 -10.70 19.20
CA GLU A 179 -13.93 -11.42 19.78
C GLU A 179 -14.42 -12.49 18.78
N GLU A 180 -14.64 -13.71 19.26
CA GLU A 180 -15.22 -14.81 18.47
C GLU A 180 -16.73 -14.64 18.26
#